data_1c75f1873a52c20b33bb5d42902c58d1
#
_entry.id   1c75f1873a52c20b33bb5d42902c58d1
#
_cell.length_a   1.000
_cell.length_b   1.000
_cell.length_c   1.000
_cell.angle_alpha   90.00
_cell.angle_beta   90.00
_cell.angle_gamma   90.00
#
_symmetry.space_group_name_H-M   'P 1'
#
loop_
_entity.id
_entity.type
_entity.pdbx_description
1 polymer ?
#
loop_
_entity_poly.entity_id
_entity_poly.type
_entity_poly.pdbx_seq_one_letter_code
_entity_poly.pdbx_strand_id
1 'polypeptide(L)'
;MAPKTVAIIMDGNGRWAKQRGLPRTAGHKKGADTIRTVALAAQDMGIQKLILYAFSTENWKRPEDEVSYLCKLPGLFFNKFINELMEKNIRVTFAGELEKFPQATQDVINKAVNMSKNNTGLELCLAINYGSRREMLLGMKKYADEVVQGKRENDLTEEEFSKYLFVPEDIDLMIRTSGELRISNYLLWQLAYAELIFTPVAWPDFDEKALKDCLDEFASRDRRFGGLTSWNKELLPL
;
A
#
# COMPACT_ATOMS: atom_id res chain seq x y z
N MET A 1 11.23 -17.44 -3.69
CA MET A 1 9.93 -17.24 -4.39
C MET A 1 9.65 -15.74 -4.39
N ALA A 2 9.22 -15.15 -5.50
CA ALA A 2 8.91 -13.72 -5.53
C ALA A 2 7.61 -13.43 -4.74
N PRO A 3 7.50 -12.26 -4.04
CA PRO A 3 6.28 -11.88 -3.37
C PRO A 3 5.18 -11.58 -4.39
N LYS A 4 3.95 -12.00 -4.11
CA LYS A 4 2.79 -11.71 -4.98
C LYS A 4 2.14 -10.39 -4.60
N THR A 5 2.06 -10.11 -3.31
CA THR A 5 1.43 -8.91 -2.75
C THR A 5 2.45 -8.08 -2.00
N VAL A 6 2.71 -6.87 -2.50
CA VAL A 6 3.69 -5.94 -1.94
C VAL A 6 2.98 -4.67 -1.47
N ALA A 7 3.27 -4.24 -0.24
CA ALA A 7 2.78 -2.99 0.32
C ALA A 7 3.93 -2.01 0.53
N ILE A 8 3.76 -0.72 0.19
CA ILE A 8 4.82 0.28 0.35
C ILE A 8 4.32 1.50 1.12
N ILE A 9 5.06 1.87 2.17
CA ILE A 9 4.91 3.16 2.85
C ILE A 9 5.84 4.16 2.16
N MET A 10 5.26 5.08 1.40
CA MET A 10 5.91 6.09 0.55
C MET A 10 6.43 7.29 1.38
N ASP A 11 7.44 7.04 2.23
CA ASP A 11 7.99 8.07 3.12
C ASP A 11 9.18 8.82 2.48
N GLY A 12 9.43 10.04 2.99
CA GLY A 12 10.60 10.85 2.62
C GLY A 12 10.34 12.00 1.67
N ASN A 13 9.15 12.16 1.09
CA ASN A 13 8.84 13.22 0.13
C ASN A 13 9.24 14.63 0.62
N GLY A 14 8.83 14.99 1.83
CA GLY A 14 9.13 16.30 2.40
C GLY A 14 10.61 16.49 2.75
N ARG A 15 11.28 15.45 3.27
CA ARG A 15 12.73 15.47 3.58
C ARG A 15 13.56 15.61 2.31
N TRP A 16 13.20 14.86 1.28
CA TRP A 16 13.84 14.91 -0.04
C TRP A 16 13.78 16.32 -0.65
N ALA A 17 12.60 16.98 -0.60
CA ALA A 17 12.45 18.36 -1.07
C ALA A 17 13.30 19.35 -0.26
N LYS A 18 13.25 19.26 1.08
CA LYS A 18 14.02 20.11 1.97
C LYS A 18 15.53 20.03 1.73
N GLN A 19 16.08 18.83 1.52
CA GLN A 19 17.50 18.62 1.21
C GLN A 19 17.94 19.30 -0.10
N ARG A 20 16.98 19.58 -1.00
CA ARG A 20 17.21 20.23 -2.31
C ARG A 20 16.81 21.71 -2.35
N GLY A 21 16.46 22.29 -1.19
CA GLY A 21 15.98 23.68 -1.12
C GLY A 21 14.61 23.90 -1.78
N LEU A 22 13.81 22.82 -1.97
CA LEU A 22 12.54 22.85 -2.63
C LEU A 22 11.37 22.85 -1.62
N PRO A 23 10.21 23.40 -1.98
CA PRO A 23 9.00 23.29 -1.17
C PRO A 23 8.56 21.81 -1.05
N ARG A 24 7.92 21.45 0.08
CA ARG A 24 7.45 20.08 0.34
C ARG A 24 6.57 19.51 -0.78
N THR A 25 5.77 20.37 -1.41
CA THR A 25 4.90 20.02 -2.54
C THR A 25 5.66 19.49 -3.76
N ALA A 26 6.90 19.97 -3.99
CA ALA A 26 7.75 19.44 -5.06
C ALA A 26 8.16 17.97 -4.79
N GLY A 27 8.44 17.61 -3.54
CA GLY A 27 8.69 16.22 -3.16
C GLY A 27 7.47 15.33 -3.37
N HIS A 28 6.29 15.79 -2.98
CA HIS A 28 5.05 15.05 -3.22
C HIS A 28 4.72 14.88 -4.70
N LYS A 29 4.96 15.92 -5.52
CA LYS A 29 4.81 15.83 -6.97
C LYS A 29 5.75 14.79 -7.58
N LYS A 30 7.04 14.83 -7.21
CA LYS A 30 8.02 13.82 -7.66
C LYS A 30 7.64 12.43 -7.18
N GLY A 31 7.18 12.28 -5.92
CA GLY A 31 6.69 11.02 -5.38
C GLY A 31 5.46 10.46 -6.12
N ALA A 32 4.59 11.33 -6.65
CA ALA A 32 3.49 10.87 -7.51
C ALA A 32 4.00 10.30 -8.84
N ASP A 33 5.01 10.92 -9.47
CA ASP A 33 5.63 10.36 -10.68
C ASP A 33 6.36 9.02 -10.37
N THR A 34 6.92 8.86 -9.18
CA THR A 34 7.55 7.61 -8.72
C THR A 34 6.54 6.44 -8.65
N ILE A 35 5.26 6.70 -8.31
CA ILE A 35 4.20 5.67 -8.32
C ILE A 35 4.16 4.96 -9.68
N ARG A 36 4.18 5.72 -10.77
CA ARG A 36 4.17 5.16 -12.13
C ARG A 36 5.38 4.25 -12.37
N THR A 37 6.58 4.74 -12.08
CA THR A 37 7.83 3.99 -12.29
C THR A 37 7.81 2.67 -11.52
N VAL A 38 7.42 2.72 -10.24
CA VAL A 38 7.38 1.54 -9.37
C VAL A 38 6.27 0.57 -9.78
N ALA A 39 5.10 1.07 -10.22
CA ALA A 39 4.01 0.20 -10.67
C ALA A 39 4.40 -0.59 -11.94
N LEU A 40 5.04 0.06 -12.92
CA LEU A 40 5.52 -0.61 -14.11
C LEU A 40 6.60 -1.65 -13.78
N ALA A 41 7.59 -1.27 -12.98
CA ALA A 41 8.65 -2.19 -12.53
C ALA A 41 8.08 -3.38 -11.74
N ALA A 42 7.10 -3.14 -10.85
CA ALA A 42 6.44 -4.19 -10.08
C ALA A 42 5.75 -5.22 -10.99
N GLN A 43 5.05 -4.75 -12.02
CA GLN A 43 4.42 -5.64 -13.02
C GLN A 43 5.47 -6.46 -13.77
N ASP A 44 6.54 -5.82 -14.25
CA ASP A 44 7.62 -6.49 -15.00
C ASP A 44 8.36 -7.53 -14.13
N MET A 45 8.40 -7.33 -12.80
CA MET A 45 8.97 -8.26 -11.82
C MET A 45 7.97 -9.33 -11.33
N GLY A 46 6.75 -9.37 -11.88
CA GLY A 46 5.75 -10.40 -11.59
C GLY A 46 4.96 -10.22 -10.30
N ILE A 47 4.98 -9.04 -9.69
CA ILE A 47 4.11 -8.69 -8.56
C ILE A 47 2.67 -8.63 -9.08
N GLN A 48 1.74 -9.26 -8.33
CA GLN A 48 0.32 -9.32 -8.72
C GLN A 48 -0.48 -8.16 -8.15
N LYS A 49 -0.15 -7.71 -6.93
CA LYS A 49 -0.80 -6.59 -6.24
C LYS A 49 0.24 -5.71 -5.57
N LEU A 50 0.17 -4.41 -5.86
CA LEU A 50 0.99 -3.37 -5.25
C LEU A 50 0.10 -2.38 -4.51
N ILE A 51 0.26 -2.28 -3.19
CA ILE A 51 -0.53 -1.40 -2.33
C ILE A 51 0.35 -0.26 -1.87
N LEU A 52 -0.06 0.98 -2.15
CA LEU A 52 0.73 2.17 -1.85
C LEU A 52 0.02 3.06 -0.83
N TYR A 53 0.67 3.36 0.30
CA TYR A 53 0.14 4.23 1.34
C TYR A 53 0.20 5.70 0.92
N ALA A 54 -0.83 6.16 0.19
CA ALA A 54 -0.86 7.48 -0.43
C ALA A 54 -1.31 8.60 0.53
N PHE A 55 -2.28 8.31 1.43
CA PHE A 55 -2.77 9.27 2.41
C PHE A 55 -3.32 8.55 3.63
N SER A 56 -2.72 8.79 4.81
CA SER A 56 -3.20 8.20 6.07
C SER A 56 -4.26 9.06 6.75
N THR A 57 -5.07 8.44 7.62
CA THR A 57 -6.02 9.17 8.48
C THR A 57 -5.35 10.22 9.37
N GLU A 58 -4.08 10.04 9.73
CA GLU A 58 -3.29 10.98 10.51
C GLU A 58 -2.83 12.21 9.71
N ASN A 59 -2.80 12.12 8.37
CA ASN A 59 -2.36 13.22 7.50
C ASN A 59 -3.30 14.44 7.57
N TRP A 60 -4.56 14.27 7.98
CA TRP A 60 -5.47 15.37 8.22
C TRP A 60 -5.00 16.37 9.29
N LYS A 61 -4.02 15.97 10.14
CA LYS A 61 -3.42 16.82 11.17
C LYS A 61 -2.28 17.71 10.65
N ARG A 62 -1.91 17.58 9.37
CA ARG A 62 -0.88 18.41 8.74
C ARG A 62 -1.39 19.82 8.46
N PRO A 63 -0.49 20.78 8.16
CA PRO A 63 -0.89 22.11 7.72
C PRO A 63 -1.90 22.07 6.58
N GLU A 64 -2.87 22.98 6.59
CA GLU A 64 -4.02 22.95 5.68
C GLU A 64 -3.63 23.05 4.20
N ASP A 65 -2.60 23.86 3.90
CA ASP A 65 -2.03 23.99 2.56
C ASP A 65 -1.43 22.67 2.04
N GLU A 66 -0.71 21.93 2.90
CA GLU A 66 -0.19 20.60 2.56
C GLU A 66 -1.33 19.61 2.35
N VAL A 67 -2.32 19.56 3.24
CA VAL A 67 -3.50 18.68 3.12
C VAL A 67 -4.25 18.96 1.82
N SER A 68 -4.55 20.24 1.55
CA SER A 68 -5.24 20.65 0.32
C SER A 68 -4.51 20.20 -0.94
N TYR A 69 -3.18 20.30 -0.94
CA TYR A 69 -2.36 19.82 -2.04
C TYR A 69 -2.40 18.29 -2.17
N LEU A 70 -2.21 17.57 -1.06
CA LEU A 70 -2.25 16.10 -1.04
C LEU A 70 -3.58 15.54 -1.51
N CYS A 71 -4.69 16.18 -1.15
CA CYS A 71 -6.02 15.77 -1.60
C CYS A 71 -6.21 15.85 -3.13
N LYS A 72 -5.44 16.69 -3.82
CA LYS A 72 -5.50 16.84 -5.28
C LYS A 72 -4.59 15.86 -6.02
N LEU A 73 -3.55 15.33 -5.35
CA LEU A 73 -2.53 14.50 -6.00
C LEU A 73 -3.08 13.24 -6.70
N PRO A 74 -4.02 12.46 -6.11
CA PRO A 74 -4.56 11.29 -6.80
C PRO A 74 -5.24 11.68 -8.12
N GLY A 75 -5.98 12.79 -8.13
CA GLY A 75 -6.60 13.31 -9.34
C GLY A 75 -5.57 13.70 -10.41
N LEU A 76 -4.51 14.40 -10.00
CA LEU A 76 -3.42 14.79 -10.90
C LEU A 76 -2.69 13.57 -11.47
N PHE A 77 -2.43 12.56 -10.63
CA PHE A 77 -1.79 11.32 -11.03
C PHE A 77 -2.61 10.57 -12.09
N PHE A 78 -3.88 10.30 -11.83
CA PHE A 78 -4.72 9.56 -12.76
C PHE A 78 -5.00 10.32 -14.05
N ASN A 79 -5.24 11.64 -13.99
CA ASN A 79 -5.38 12.44 -15.20
C ASN A 79 -4.14 12.38 -16.11
N LYS A 80 -2.95 12.22 -15.53
CA LYS A 80 -1.69 12.14 -16.28
C LYS A 80 -1.42 10.74 -16.81
N PHE A 81 -1.70 9.68 -16.03
CA PHE A 81 -1.16 8.34 -16.29
C PHE A 81 -2.21 7.27 -16.60
N ILE A 82 -3.51 7.54 -16.47
CA ILE A 82 -4.54 6.50 -16.60
C ILE A 82 -4.48 5.78 -17.96
N ASN A 83 -4.27 6.50 -19.06
CA ASN A 83 -4.20 5.88 -20.39
C ASN A 83 -3.03 4.88 -20.48
N GLU A 84 -1.86 5.24 -19.96
CA GLU A 84 -0.70 4.35 -19.92
C GLU A 84 -0.95 3.14 -19.03
N LEU A 85 -1.58 3.33 -17.86
CA LEU A 85 -1.96 2.19 -16.98
C LEU A 85 -2.93 1.25 -17.70
N MET A 86 -3.86 1.79 -18.50
CA MET A 86 -4.76 0.99 -19.33
C MET A 86 -4.00 0.20 -20.41
N GLU A 87 -3.09 0.85 -21.15
CA GLU A 87 -2.26 0.22 -22.18
C GLU A 87 -1.38 -0.91 -21.59
N LYS A 88 -0.92 -0.74 -20.35
CA LYS A 88 -0.14 -1.72 -19.60
C LYS A 88 -0.99 -2.78 -18.90
N ASN A 89 -2.30 -2.78 -19.11
CA ASN A 89 -3.24 -3.73 -18.51
C ASN A 89 -3.21 -3.71 -16.96
N ILE A 90 -2.90 -2.56 -16.34
CA ILE A 90 -2.87 -2.39 -14.88
C ILE A 90 -4.28 -2.10 -14.39
N ARG A 91 -4.75 -2.85 -13.38
CA ARG A 91 -6.02 -2.62 -12.70
C ARG A 91 -5.81 -1.67 -11.52
N VAL A 92 -6.62 -0.61 -11.46
CA VAL A 92 -6.57 0.39 -10.38
C VAL A 92 -7.66 0.07 -9.37
N THR A 93 -7.31 0.02 -8.10
CA THR A 93 -8.22 -0.07 -6.96
C THR A 93 -7.83 0.94 -5.88
N PHE A 94 -8.67 1.11 -4.87
CA PHE A 94 -8.30 1.89 -3.70
C PHE A 94 -8.79 1.23 -2.41
N ALA A 95 -8.12 1.56 -1.29
CA ALA A 95 -8.46 1.15 0.05
C ALA A 95 -8.62 2.39 0.94
N GLY A 96 -9.71 2.50 1.69
CA GLY A 96 -9.99 3.62 2.61
C GLY A 96 -11.30 4.34 2.31
N GLU A 97 -11.44 5.54 2.85
CA GLU A 97 -12.71 6.32 2.83
C GLU A 97 -12.49 7.63 2.03
N LEU A 98 -13.17 7.78 0.88
CA LEU A 98 -12.98 8.91 -0.03
C LEU A 98 -13.90 10.11 0.27
N GLU A 99 -14.89 9.97 1.13
CA GLU A 99 -15.98 10.95 1.34
C GLU A 99 -15.48 12.32 1.82
N LYS A 100 -14.30 12.35 2.46
CA LYS A 100 -13.66 13.59 2.91
C LYS A 100 -12.85 14.31 1.85
N PHE A 101 -12.61 13.66 0.72
CA PHE A 101 -11.85 14.26 -0.39
C PHE A 101 -12.75 15.16 -1.24
N PRO A 102 -12.16 16.19 -1.93
CA PRO A 102 -12.92 17.00 -2.87
C PRO A 102 -13.63 16.14 -3.92
N GLN A 103 -14.87 16.47 -4.28
CA GLN A 103 -15.68 15.70 -5.21
C GLN A 103 -14.95 15.43 -6.54
N ALA A 104 -14.26 16.43 -7.09
CA ALA A 104 -13.47 16.28 -8.31
C ALA A 104 -12.38 15.19 -8.19
N THR A 105 -11.78 15.00 -6.99
CA THR A 105 -10.80 13.93 -6.75
C THR A 105 -11.48 12.58 -6.67
N GLN A 106 -12.62 12.48 -5.97
CA GLN A 106 -13.43 11.26 -5.90
C GLN A 106 -13.85 10.81 -7.32
N ASP A 107 -14.33 11.73 -8.14
CA ASP A 107 -14.78 11.45 -9.53
C ASP A 107 -13.64 10.89 -10.39
N VAL A 108 -12.44 11.47 -10.29
CA VAL A 108 -11.27 10.98 -11.05
C VAL A 108 -10.83 9.60 -10.58
N ILE A 109 -10.81 9.34 -9.26
CA ILE A 109 -10.47 8.02 -8.71
C ILE A 109 -11.50 6.98 -9.19
N ASN A 110 -12.78 7.26 -9.04
CA ASN A 110 -13.87 6.36 -9.45
C ASN A 110 -13.83 6.10 -10.96
N LYS A 111 -13.53 7.12 -11.77
CA LYS A 111 -13.32 6.97 -13.20
C LYS A 111 -12.16 6.01 -13.50
N ALA A 112 -11.02 6.19 -12.85
CA ALA A 112 -9.84 5.33 -13.04
C ALA A 112 -10.13 3.86 -12.68
N VAL A 113 -10.80 3.62 -11.56
CA VAL A 113 -11.25 2.29 -11.14
C VAL A 113 -12.18 1.67 -12.18
N ASN A 114 -13.20 2.42 -12.63
CA ASN A 114 -14.17 1.91 -13.61
C ASN A 114 -13.54 1.63 -14.97
N MET A 115 -12.63 2.48 -15.45
CA MET A 115 -11.93 2.28 -16.71
C MET A 115 -11.07 1.00 -16.68
N SER A 116 -10.38 0.74 -15.58
CA SER A 116 -9.40 -0.35 -15.47
C SER A 116 -9.97 -1.65 -14.88
N LYS A 117 -11.26 -1.72 -14.55
CA LYS A 117 -11.88 -2.86 -13.84
C LYS A 117 -11.69 -4.22 -14.52
N ASN A 118 -11.58 -4.23 -15.85
CA ASN A 118 -11.41 -5.46 -16.64
C ASN A 118 -9.92 -5.79 -16.92
N ASN A 119 -8.98 -4.97 -16.47
CA ASN A 119 -7.57 -5.25 -16.62
C ASN A 119 -7.16 -6.41 -15.71
N THR A 120 -6.26 -7.25 -16.20
CA THR A 120 -5.86 -8.53 -15.59
C THR A 120 -4.37 -8.58 -15.21
N GLY A 121 -3.64 -7.51 -15.45
CA GLY A 121 -2.24 -7.37 -15.03
C GLY A 121 -2.11 -7.01 -13.54
N LEU A 122 -1.08 -6.22 -13.21
CA LEU A 122 -0.87 -5.74 -11.84
C LEU A 122 -2.12 -5.03 -11.30
N GLU A 123 -2.52 -5.36 -10.08
CA GLU A 123 -3.45 -4.54 -9.31
C GLU A 123 -2.69 -3.45 -8.55
N LEU A 124 -2.87 -2.20 -8.96
CA LEU A 124 -2.36 -1.02 -8.26
C LEU A 124 -3.44 -0.49 -7.32
N CYS A 125 -3.26 -0.75 -6.02
CA CYS A 125 -4.15 -0.30 -4.96
C CYS A 125 -3.58 0.94 -4.27
N LEU A 126 -4.31 2.07 -4.26
CA LEU A 126 -3.94 3.24 -3.48
C LEU A 126 -4.69 3.26 -2.15
N ALA A 127 -3.96 3.19 -1.03
CA ALA A 127 -4.52 3.39 0.30
C ALA A 127 -4.66 4.89 0.57
N ILE A 128 -5.91 5.39 0.53
CA ILE A 128 -6.26 6.82 0.59
C ILE A 128 -7.24 7.04 1.74
N ASN A 129 -6.93 8.02 2.62
CA ASN A 129 -7.63 8.22 3.88
C ASN A 129 -7.77 6.89 4.63
N TYR A 130 -6.67 6.17 4.63
CA TYR A 130 -6.59 4.82 5.17
C TYR A 130 -5.93 4.84 6.56
N GLY A 131 -6.38 3.94 7.42
CA GLY A 131 -5.76 3.61 8.69
C GLY A 131 -6.28 2.26 9.18
N SER A 132 -5.39 1.30 9.47
CA SER A 132 -5.79 -0.07 9.74
C SER A 132 -6.70 -0.23 10.94
N ARG A 133 -6.48 0.54 12.03
CA ARG A 133 -7.40 0.54 13.18
C ARG A 133 -8.81 0.95 12.78
N ARG A 134 -8.92 1.94 11.89
CA ARG A 134 -10.21 2.42 11.37
C ARG A 134 -10.87 1.37 10.47
N GLU A 135 -10.10 0.76 9.57
CA GLU A 135 -10.55 -0.32 8.70
C GLU A 135 -11.13 -1.48 9.51
N MET A 136 -10.40 -1.95 10.54
CA MET A 136 -10.85 -3.04 11.40
C MET A 136 -12.16 -2.69 12.13
N LEU A 137 -12.29 -1.47 12.66
CA LEU A 137 -13.54 -1.03 13.30
C LEU A 137 -14.71 -0.96 12.32
N LEU A 138 -14.47 -0.53 11.08
CA LEU A 138 -15.50 -0.53 10.04
C LEU A 138 -15.92 -1.96 9.66
N GLY A 139 -14.96 -2.87 9.53
CA GLY A 139 -15.21 -4.29 9.27
C GLY A 139 -16.03 -4.96 10.38
N MET A 140 -15.61 -4.75 11.64
CA MET A 140 -16.34 -5.26 12.81
C MET A 140 -17.76 -4.73 12.89
N LYS A 141 -17.96 -3.43 12.63
CA LYS A 141 -19.28 -2.82 12.62
C LYS A 141 -20.16 -3.43 11.54
N LYS A 142 -19.65 -3.57 10.31
CA LYS A 142 -20.40 -4.17 9.20
C LYS A 142 -20.80 -5.60 9.52
N TYR A 143 -19.89 -6.40 10.08
CA TYR A 143 -20.19 -7.76 10.54
C TYR A 143 -21.30 -7.76 11.58
N ALA A 144 -21.19 -6.94 12.64
CA ALA A 144 -22.19 -6.87 13.70
C ALA A 144 -23.57 -6.46 13.16
N ASP A 145 -23.62 -5.48 12.25
CA ASP A 145 -24.86 -5.05 11.61
C ASP A 145 -25.52 -6.20 10.80
N GLU A 146 -24.74 -7.03 10.11
CA GLU A 146 -25.23 -8.19 9.38
C GLU A 146 -25.81 -9.29 10.30
N VAL A 147 -25.13 -9.55 11.44
CA VAL A 147 -25.63 -10.48 12.47
C VAL A 147 -26.95 -9.99 13.08
N VAL A 148 -27.01 -8.72 13.48
CA VAL A 148 -28.23 -8.12 14.06
C VAL A 148 -29.41 -8.15 13.07
N GLN A 149 -29.12 -8.00 11.77
CA GLN A 149 -30.13 -8.07 10.70
C GLN A 149 -30.51 -9.51 10.32
N GLY A 150 -29.92 -10.53 10.96
CA GLY A 150 -30.17 -11.93 10.66
C GLY A 150 -29.66 -12.38 9.27
N LYS A 151 -28.74 -11.63 8.68
CA LYS A 151 -28.14 -11.94 7.37
C LYS A 151 -27.03 -13.00 7.45
N ARG A 152 -26.52 -13.24 8.65
CA ARG A 152 -25.51 -14.26 8.93
C ARG A 152 -25.56 -14.67 10.40
N GLU A 153 -24.96 -15.84 10.72
CA GLU A 153 -24.76 -16.31 12.07
C GLU A 153 -23.58 -15.61 12.76
N ASN A 154 -23.52 -15.67 14.09
CA ASN A 154 -22.42 -15.10 14.88
C ASN A 154 -21.28 -16.13 15.00
N ASP A 155 -20.59 -16.36 13.89
CA ASP A 155 -19.57 -17.41 13.72
C ASP A 155 -18.28 -16.86 13.08
N LEU A 156 -17.87 -15.63 13.41
CA LEU A 156 -16.76 -14.93 12.79
C LEU A 156 -15.43 -15.68 12.97
N THR A 157 -14.81 -16.04 11.86
CA THR A 157 -13.44 -16.56 11.78
C THR A 157 -12.49 -15.48 11.25
N GLU A 158 -11.17 -15.70 11.35
CA GLU A 158 -10.15 -14.78 10.80
C GLU A 158 -10.33 -14.62 9.27
N GLU A 159 -10.59 -15.74 8.57
CA GLU A 159 -10.82 -15.73 7.12
C GLU A 159 -12.09 -14.93 6.74
N GLU A 160 -13.18 -15.11 7.49
CA GLU A 160 -14.40 -14.35 7.28
C GLU A 160 -14.22 -12.87 7.60
N PHE A 161 -13.49 -12.54 8.68
CA PHE A 161 -13.21 -11.15 9.02
C PHE A 161 -12.39 -10.42 7.94
N SER A 162 -11.40 -11.10 7.36
CA SER A 162 -10.59 -10.52 6.27
C SER A 162 -11.45 -10.00 5.11
N LYS A 163 -12.58 -10.66 4.80
CA LYS A 163 -13.52 -10.23 3.73
C LYS A 163 -14.24 -8.89 4.01
N TYR A 164 -14.21 -8.42 5.26
CA TYR A 164 -14.76 -7.11 5.65
C TYR A 164 -13.73 -5.98 5.57
N LEU A 165 -12.46 -6.31 5.32
CA LEU A 165 -11.40 -5.32 5.18
C LEU A 165 -11.34 -4.77 3.74
N PHE A 166 -10.79 -3.57 3.56
CA PHE A 166 -10.56 -2.98 2.25
C PHE A 166 -9.57 -3.80 1.40
N VAL A 167 -8.61 -4.43 2.08
CA VAL A 167 -7.63 -5.36 1.50
C VAL A 167 -7.81 -6.69 2.22
N PRO A 168 -8.49 -7.67 1.60
CA PRO A 168 -8.78 -8.94 2.26
C PRO A 168 -7.59 -9.92 2.26
N GLU A 169 -6.59 -9.73 1.41
CA GLU A 169 -5.46 -10.63 1.25
C GLU A 169 -4.32 -10.30 2.22
N ASP A 170 -3.56 -11.31 2.62
CA ASP A 170 -2.31 -11.15 3.35
C ASP A 170 -1.23 -10.50 2.46
N ILE A 171 -0.31 -9.78 3.12
CA ILE A 171 0.83 -9.14 2.48
C ILE A 171 2.05 -10.05 2.60
N ASP A 172 2.75 -10.28 1.49
CA ASP A 172 4.01 -11.00 1.50
C ASP A 172 5.17 -10.13 1.98
N LEU A 173 5.24 -8.89 1.47
CA LEU A 173 6.32 -7.95 1.72
C LEU A 173 5.79 -6.55 1.95
N MET A 174 6.20 -5.93 3.06
CA MET A 174 6.03 -4.49 3.29
C MET A 174 7.38 -3.79 3.20
N ILE A 175 7.45 -2.75 2.36
CA ILE A 175 8.62 -1.89 2.21
C ILE A 175 8.30 -0.52 2.81
N ARG A 176 9.22 0.04 3.62
CA ARG A 176 9.15 1.43 4.02
C ARG A 176 10.40 2.16 3.59
N THR A 177 10.20 3.26 2.86
CA THR A 177 11.28 4.12 2.38
C THR A 177 11.72 5.14 3.43
N SER A 178 12.93 5.72 3.27
CA SER A 178 13.45 6.85 4.07
C SER A 178 13.89 6.51 5.51
N GLY A 179 14.19 5.23 5.81
CA GLY A 179 14.90 4.80 7.02
C GLY A 179 14.10 4.79 8.33
N GLU A 180 12.80 5.01 8.31
CA GLU A 180 11.96 4.96 9.50
C GLU A 180 11.50 3.53 9.81
N LEU A 181 11.69 3.06 11.05
CA LEU A 181 11.46 1.67 11.47
C LEU A 181 10.10 1.52 12.19
N ARG A 182 9.01 1.83 11.51
CA ARG A 182 7.63 1.68 12.02
C ARG A 182 6.63 1.51 10.88
N ILE A 183 5.47 0.91 11.15
CA ILE A 183 4.42 0.63 10.15
C ILE A 183 3.28 1.67 10.13
N SER A 184 3.25 2.60 11.07
CA SER A 184 2.37 3.79 11.08
C SER A 184 0.89 3.50 10.80
N ASN A 185 0.30 2.54 11.51
CA ASN A 185 -1.12 2.17 11.37
C ASN A 185 -1.49 1.68 9.95
N TYR A 186 -0.53 1.07 9.24
CA TYR A 186 -0.72 0.56 7.89
C TYR A 186 -0.90 -0.95 7.91
N LEU A 187 -2.01 -1.46 7.38
CA LEU A 187 -2.32 -2.87 7.11
C LEU A 187 -2.01 -3.83 8.29
N LEU A 188 -2.34 -3.45 9.55
CA LEU A 188 -1.98 -4.23 10.75
C LEU A 188 -2.41 -5.69 10.69
N TRP A 189 -3.63 -5.95 10.21
CA TRP A 189 -4.17 -7.29 10.08
C TRP A 189 -3.41 -8.09 9.02
N GLN A 190 -3.25 -7.51 7.86
CA GLN A 190 -2.69 -8.14 6.68
C GLN A 190 -1.16 -8.34 6.77
N LEU A 191 -0.48 -7.57 7.64
CA LEU A 191 0.97 -7.66 7.85
C LEU A 191 1.38 -8.71 8.90
N ALA A 192 0.45 -9.48 9.46
CA ALA A 192 0.71 -10.40 10.57
C ALA A 192 1.88 -11.38 10.30
N TYR A 193 2.05 -11.80 9.05
CA TYR A 193 3.13 -12.71 8.61
C TYR A 193 3.98 -12.14 7.47
N ALA A 194 3.89 -10.84 7.21
CA ALA A 194 4.65 -10.19 6.15
C ALA A 194 6.14 -10.05 6.52
N GLU A 195 7.01 -10.18 5.53
CA GLU A 195 8.38 -9.70 5.66
C GLU A 195 8.41 -8.17 5.64
N LEU A 196 9.23 -7.56 6.49
CA LEU A 196 9.36 -6.11 6.59
C LEU A 196 10.76 -5.69 6.12
N ILE A 197 10.83 -4.78 5.14
CA ILE A 197 12.07 -4.19 4.65
C ILE A 197 12.01 -2.67 4.82
N PHE A 198 13.06 -2.12 5.44
CA PHE A 198 13.21 -0.70 5.70
C PHE A 198 14.43 -0.20 4.93
N THR A 199 14.20 0.60 3.88
CA THR A 199 15.29 1.15 3.06
C THR A 199 15.56 2.62 3.38
N PRO A 200 16.83 3.06 3.38
CA PRO A 200 17.16 4.47 3.57
C PRO A 200 16.79 5.35 2.35
N VAL A 201 16.54 4.74 1.19
CA VAL A 201 16.18 5.47 -0.02
C VAL A 201 14.86 6.22 0.20
N ALA A 202 14.83 7.53 -0.09
CA ALA A 202 13.61 8.32 -0.02
C ALA A 202 12.67 7.98 -1.17
N TRP A 203 11.34 8.02 -0.94
CA TRP A 203 10.36 7.65 -1.96
C TRP A 203 10.55 8.35 -3.32
N PRO A 204 10.83 9.67 -3.43
CA PRO A 204 11.06 10.29 -4.73
C PRO A 204 12.22 9.74 -5.54
N ASP A 205 13.20 9.11 -4.88
CA ASP A 205 14.38 8.48 -5.49
C ASP A 205 14.27 6.94 -5.54
N PHE A 206 13.15 6.36 -5.11
CA PHE A 206 12.89 4.93 -5.11
C PHE A 206 12.51 4.47 -6.51
N ASP A 207 13.46 3.90 -7.22
CA ASP A 207 13.35 3.46 -8.61
C ASP A 207 13.19 1.93 -8.76
N GLU A 208 13.22 1.46 -9.99
CA GLU A 208 13.19 0.04 -10.33
C GLU A 208 14.30 -0.75 -9.64
N LYS A 209 15.54 -0.20 -9.60
CA LYS A 209 16.67 -0.85 -8.95
C LYS A 209 16.43 -0.98 -7.45
N ALA A 210 15.96 0.07 -6.78
CA ALA A 210 15.67 0.04 -5.35
C ALA A 210 14.55 -0.96 -5.02
N LEU A 211 13.52 -1.08 -5.87
CA LEU A 211 12.50 -2.13 -5.74
C LEU A 211 13.13 -3.51 -5.88
N LYS A 212 13.95 -3.72 -6.91
CA LYS A 212 14.63 -5.01 -7.13
C LYS A 212 15.51 -5.39 -5.95
N ASP A 213 16.30 -4.46 -5.41
CA ASP A 213 17.17 -4.72 -4.26
C ASP A 213 16.33 -5.21 -3.04
N CYS A 214 15.15 -4.63 -2.80
CA CYS A 214 14.22 -5.11 -1.77
C CYS A 214 13.64 -6.51 -2.06
N LEU A 215 13.33 -6.80 -3.33
CA LEU A 215 12.84 -8.13 -3.72
C LEU A 215 13.93 -9.20 -3.62
N ASP A 216 15.17 -8.88 -3.94
CA ASP A 216 16.32 -9.76 -3.78
C ASP A 216 16.58 -10.05 -2.29
N GLU A 217 16.48 -9.03 -1.42
CA GLU A 217 16.55 -9.22 0.04
C GLU A 217 15.41 -10.13 0.53
N PHE A 218 14.17 -9.90 0.11
CA PHE A 218 13.04 -10.76 0.43
C PHE A 218 13.30 -12.21 0.02
N ALA A 219 13.80 -12.43 -1.20
CA ALA A 219 14.06 -13.77 -1.75
C ALA A 219 15.16 -14.52 -0.98
N SER A 220 16.06 -13.79 -0.31
CA SER A 220 17.14 -14.37 0.52
C SER A 220 16.68 -14.81 1.91
N ARG A 221 15.49 -14.39 2.36
CA ARG A 221 14.95 -14.71 3.68
C ARG A 221 14.25 -16.07 3.68
N ASP A 222 14.39 -16.81 4.77
CA ASP A 222 13.71 -18.08 5.00
C ASP A 222 12.40 -17.86 5.79
N ARG A 223 11.26 -18.01 5.11
CA ARG A 223 9.91 -17.82 5.69
C ARG A 223 9.44 -19.10 6.38
N ARG A 224 9.37 -19.11 7.70
CA ARG A 224 9.09 -20.31 8.49
C ARG A 224 7.63 -20.50 8.90
N PHE A 225 6.80 -19.48 8.89
CA PHE A 225 5.37 -19.52 9.29
C PHE A 225 5.12 -20.33 10.59
N GLY A 226 6.00 -20.17 11.60
CA GLY A 226 5.94 -20.95 12.85
C GLY A 226 6.44 -22.38 12.76
N GLY A 227 6.85 -22.88 11.59
CA GLY A 227 7.42 -24.22 11.43
C GLY A 227 8.88 -24.30 11.92
N LEU A 228 9.26 -25.49 12.44
CA LEU A 228 10.64 -25.78 12.81
C LEU A 228 11.40 -26.22 11.55
N THR A 229 12.44 -25.49 11.15
CA THR A 229 13.49 -26.08 10.29
C THR A 229 14.33 -27.02 11.15
N SER A 230 14.78 -28.14 10.56
CA SER A 230 15.75 -29.05 11.21
C SER A 230 16.97 -28.23 11.67
N TRP A 231 17.07 -27.97 12.96
CA TRP A 231 18.32 -27.49 13.54
C TRP A 231 19.37 -28.54 13.25
N ASN A 232 20.45 -28.17 12.55
CA ASN A 232 21.62 -29.01 12.49
C ASN A 232 22.07 -29.26 13.94
N LYS A 233 22.00 -30.51 14.39
CA LYS A 233 22.44 -30.95 15.71
C LYS A 233 23.96 -30.76 15.94
N GLU A 234 24.66 -30.15 15.02
CA GLU A 234 26.12 -30.00 15.02
C GLU A 234 26.67 -28.74 15.71
N LEU A 235 25.81 -27.89 16.31
CA LEU A 235 26.25 -26.62 16.91
C LEU A 235 26.04 -26.50 18.43
N LEU A 236 25.92 -27.63 19.16
CA LEU A 236 26.08 -27.61 20.61
C LEU A 236 27.23 -28.53 20.98
N PRO A 237 28.46 -28.01 21.22
CA PRO A 237 29.42 -28.74 22.05
C PRO A 237 28.89 -28.78 23.48
N LEU A 238 28.76 -29.95 24.04
CA LEU A 238 28.54 -30.22 25.46
C LEU A 238 29.68 -29.65 26.28
#